data_91906b658736d528084b4eb80bd1b43a
#
_entry.id   91906b658736d528084b4eb80bd1b43a
#
_cell.length_a   1.000
_cell.length_b   1.000
_cell.length_c   1.000
_cell.angle_alpha   90.00
_cell.angle_beta   90.00
_cell.angle_gamma   90.00
#
_symmetry.space_group_name_H-M   'P 1'
#
loop_
_entity.id
_entity.type
_entity.pdbx_description
1 polymer ?
#
loop_
_entity_poly.entity_id
_entity_poly.type
_entity_poly.pdbx_seq_one_letter_code
_entity_poly.pdbx_strand_id
1 'polypeptide(L)'
;MSDVLDEDLGVDHHTGEDHHHGHDHADHDHHDGDGHNHGSSGRSFGPWLLFVPIVLAILLRGRVGFFDGEEVRLWATLFVSVCVQAFPFLVLGVVVSGVIAAFVSPEIVQKIVPKKPILAVPSAGLAGLALPGCECGSVPIAGRLVSAGTPPAAALTFLLAAPAINPVVLVSTAVAFPGELRLVAARFLASFLAAMVVGMWWSNRSGGSLLQSKQLDHGHTTGRWQNFVNVATRDFVHAGGYLVVGAMAAATLQLLIPRSIIDVVAENELYSILMFAALAVLLSICSEADAFVAAGLPQFSLTSRLVFLVVGPVIDLKLIALHSGVFGRKFAMIFAPVTLVVAVVSAVGIGRLLL
;
A
#
# COMPACT_ATOMS: atom_id res chain seq x y z
N MET A 1 -73.59 13.90 -22.35
CA MET A 1 -73.65 15.38 -22.27
C MET A 1 -72.27 15.82 -22.69
N SER A 2 -72.19 15.90 -23.91
CA SER A 2 -72.21 16.99 -24.94
C SER A 2 -70.85 17.65 -24.91
N ASP A 3 -70.13 17.43 -25.88
CA ASP A 3 -70.10 18.01 -27.25
C ASP A 3 -68.90 18.92 -27.38
N VAL A 4 -68.07 18.76 -28.29
CA VAL A 4 -68.20 18.83 -29.76
C VAL A 4 -67.29 19.94 -30.34
N LEU A 5 -66.47 19.56 -31.26
CA LEU A 5 -66.12 20.25 -32.53
C LEU A 5 -65.16 21.45 -32.41
N ASP A 6 -64.39 21.81 -33.34
CA ASP A 6 -64.02 21.39 -34.68
C ASP A 6 -62.95 22.36 -35.21
N GLU A 7 -62.28 21.90 -36.24
CA GLU A 7 -61.94 22.60 -37.50
C GLU A 7 -60.98 23.81 -37.40
N ASP A 8 -60.13 24.14 -38.30
CA ASP A 8 -59.88 23.64 -39.69
C ASP A 8 -58.62 24.33 -40.26
N LEU A 9 -57.94 23.65 -41.15
CA LEU A 9 -57.37 24.08 -42.42
C LEU A 9 -56.45 25.33 -42.54
N GLY A 10 -55.31 25.10 -43.16
CA GLY A 10 -54.52 26.15 -43.81
C GLY A 10 -53.33 25.59 -44.59
N VAL A 11 -53.59 24.93 -45.68
CA VAL A 11 -52.64 24.63 -46.79
C VAL A 11 -52.24 25.92 -47.47
N ASP A 12 -50.98 26.14 -47.78
CA ASP A 12 -50.62 26.75 -49.07
C ASP A 12 -49.18 26.41 -49.50
N HIS A 13 -49.14 25.96 -50.73
CA HIS A 13 -48.05 25.74 -51.65
C HIS A 13 -47.42 27.05 -52.11
N HIS A 14 -46.09 27.03 -52.36
CA HIS A 14 -45.46 27.65 -53.54
C HIS A 14 -44.05 27.08 -53.76
N THR A 15 -43.90 26.36 -54.77
CA THR A 15 -43.19 26.22 -56.05
C THR A 15 -42.15 27.26 -56.41
N GLY A 16 -40.96 26.71 -56.85
CA GLY A 16 -40.08 27.27 -57.90
C GLY A 16 -38.96 28.08 -57.36
N GLU A 17 -37.76 28.05 -57.83
CA GLU A 17 -37.22 27.81 -59.19
C GLU A 17 -35.70 27.62 -59.07
N ASP A 18 -35.15 26.94 -60.01
CA ASP A 18 -33.76 26.68 -60.29
C ASP A 18 -32.95 27.93 -60.56
N HIS A 19 -31.71 27.97 -60.10
CA HIS A 19 -30.63 28.64 -60.84
C HIS A 19 -29.29 27.89 -60.67
N HIS A 20 -28.90 27.25 -61.78
CA HIS A 20 -27.53 26.85 -62.09
C HIS A 20 -26.64 28.07 -62.21
N HIS A 21 -25.49 28.09 -61.54
CA HIS A 21 -24.25 28.64 -62.07
C HIS A 21 -23.07 27.82 -61.53
N GLY A 22 -22.44 27.10 -62.46
CA GLY A 22 -21.09 26.60 -62.26
C GLY A 22 -20.06 27.68 -62.36
N HIS A 23 -18.96 27.53 -61.75
CA HIS A 23 -17.60 27.92 -62.14
C HIS A 23 -16.56 27.30 -61.22
N ASP A 24 -15.77 26.47 -61.81
CA ASP A 24 -14.31 26.43 -61.89
C ASP A 24 -13.47 26.22 -60.65
N HIS A 25 -12.82 25.08 -60.68
CA HIS A 25 -11.44 24.69 -60.30
C HIS A 25 -10.58 25.74 -59.57
N ALA A 26 -10.24 25.38 -58.34
CA ALA A 26 -8.92 25.70 -57.80
C ALA A 26 -8.51 24.54 -56.89
N ASP A 27 -7.51 23.82 -57.32
CA ASP A 27 -6.73 22.88 -56.52
C ASP A 27 -6.17 23.63 -55.30
N HIS A 28 -6.57 23.21 -54.11
CA HIS A 28 -5.87 23.52 -52.89
C HIS A 28 -5.55 22.19 -52.22
N ASP A 29 -4.28 21.88 -52.31
CA ASP A 29 -3.60 20.87 -51.52
C ASP A 29 -3.96 21.06 -50.04
N HIS A 30 -4.83 20.21 -49.54
CA HIS A 30 -5.00 20.02 -48.10
C HIS A 30 -3.89 19.07 -47.64
N HIS A 31 -2.78 19.66 -47.13
CA HIS A 31 -1.93 18.99 -46.19
C HIS A 31 -2.79 18.52 -45.02
N ASP A 32 -3.12 17.25 -45.00
CA ASP A 32 -3.52 16.54 -43.80
C ASP A 32 -2.37 16.58 -42.81
N GLY A 33 -2.40 17.61 -41.99
CA GLY A 33 -1.61 17.68 -40.76
C GLY A 33 -2.17 16.66 -39.78
N ASP A 34 -1.76 15.41 -39.90
CA ASP A 34 -1.85 14.45 -38.82
C ASP A 34 -1.13 15.01 -37.61
N GLY A 35 -1.86 15.77 -36.81
CA GLY A 35 -1.51 16.12 -35.47
C GLY A 35 -1.45 14.86 -34.61
N HIS A 36 -0.40 14.07 -34.83
CA HIS A 36 0.03 13.09 -33.83
C HIS A 36 0.37 13.87 -32.56
N ASN A 37 -0.65 14.03 -31.76
CA ASN A 37 -0.53 14.40 -30.37
C ASN A 37 0.25 13.25 -29.69
N HIS A 38 1.57 13.31 -29.86
CA HIS A 38 2.49 12.54 -29.02
C HIS A 38 2.28 13.07 -27.61
N GLY A 39 1.21 12.55 -26.96
CA GLY A 39 1.17 12.52 -25.53
C GLY A 39 2.52 12.01 -25.12
N SER A 40 3.33 12.91 -24.56
CA SER A 40 4.57 12.58 -23.92
C SER A 40 4.23 11.52 -22.88
N SER A 41 4.31 10.25 -23.30
CA SER A 41 4.59 9.17 -22.39
C SER A 41 5.92 9.54 -21.78
N GLY A 42 5.87 10.32 -20.70
CA GLY A 42 6.99 10.44 -19.81
C GLY A 42 7.38 9.02 -19.53
N ARG A 43 8.38 8.52 -20.27
CA ARG A 43 9.14 7.37 -19.86
C ARG A 43 9.47 7.69 -18.42
N SER A 44 8.65 7.15 -17.50
CA SER A 44 9.12 6.98 -16.15
C SER A 44 10.38 6.14 -16.34
N PHE A 45 11.49 6.82 -16.34
CA PHE A 45 12.79 6.19 -16.11
C PHE A 45 12.63 5.61 -14.73
N GLY A 46 11.99 4.47 -14.75
CA GLY A 46 11.41 3.84 -13.62
C GLY A 46 12.48 3.39 -12.67
N PRO A 47 12.07 2.69 -11.65
CA PRO A 47 12.91 2.13 -10.61
C PRO A 47 14.16 1.37 -11.11
N TRP A 48 14.21 1.00 -12.39
CA TRP A 48 15.38 0.44 -13.07
C TRP A 48 16.64 1.33 -12.98
N LEU A 49 16.50 2.66 -13.02
CA LEU A 49 17.62 3.60 -12.82
C LEU A 49 18.19 3.52 -11.40
N LEU A 50 17.39 3.07 -10.42
CA LEU A 50 17.86 2.83 -9.06
C LEU A 50 18.45 1.42 -8.89
N PHE A 51 17.94 0.43 -9.63
CA PHE A 51 18.50 -0.93 -9.62
C PHE A 51 19.87 -1.01 -10.29
N VAL A 52 20.07 -0.30 -11.39
CA VAL A 52 21.34 -0.32 -12.15
C VAL A 52 22.53 0.11 -11.29
N PRO A 53 22.53 1.26 -10.59
CA PRO A 53 23.66 1.64 -9.75
C PRO A 53 23.88 0.70 -8.59
N ILE A 54 22.80 0.12 -8.01
CA ILE A 54 22.91 -0.82 -6.90
C ILE A 54 23.53 -2.15 -7.38
N VAL A 55 23.04 -2.70 -8.48
CA VAL A 55 23.63 -3.92 -9.08
C VAL A 55 25.05 -3.64 -9.52
N LEU A 56 25.31 -2.47 -10.11
CA LEU A 56 26.65 -2.06 -10.51
C LEU A 56 27.58 -1.89 -9.30
N ALA A 57 27.11 -1.30 -8.21
CA ALA A 57 27.85 -1.19 -6.96
C ALA A 57 28.19 -2.57 -6.37
N ILE A 58 27.22 -3.52 -6.40
CA ILE A 58 27.44 -4.89 -5.95
C ILE A 58 28.46 -5.63 -6.84
N LEU A 59 28.37 -5.45 -8.16
CA LEU A 59 29.27 -6.08 -9.11
C LEU A 59 30.69 -5.46 -9.10
N LEU A 60 30.80 -4.16 -8.83
CA LEU A 60 32.06 -3.44 -8.73
C LEU A 60 32.73 -3.54 -7.35
N ARG A 61 32.07 -4.18 -6.37
CA ARG A 61 32.53 -4.31 -4.98
C ARG A 61 33.99 -4.82 -4.87
N GLY A 62 34.44 -5.61 -5.80
CA GLY A 62 35.82 -6.15 -5.80
C GLY A 62 36.86 -5.27 -6.51
N ARG A 63 36.47 -4.12 -7.09
CA ARG A 63 37.37 -3.31 -7.91
C ARG A 63 37.56 -1.87 -7.46
N VAL A 64 36.70 -1.39 -6.53
CA VAL A 64 36.76 -0.01 -6.04
C VAL A 64 36.88 -0.05 -4.52
N GLY A 65 38.06 0.28 -3.99
CA GLY A 65 38.36 0.32 -2.54
C GLY A 65 37.51 1.30 -1.71
N PHE A 66 36.57 2.01 -2.34
CA PHE A 66 35.60 2.90 -1.71
C PHE A 66 34.59 2.13 -0.82
N PHE A 67 34.41 0.82 -1.07
CA PHE A 67 33.45 -0.02 -0.32
C PHE A 67 34.10 -0.83 0.83
N ASP A 68 35.35 -0.57 1.16
CA ASP A 68 36.07 -1.31 2.20
C ASP A 68 35.85 -0.75 3.63
N GLY A 69 35.09 0.34 3.77
CA GLY A 69 34.67 0.87 5.06
C GLY A 69 33.71 -0.07 5.78
N GLU A 70 33.93 -0.31 7.08
CA GLU A 70 33.07 -1.14 7.93
C GLU A 70 31.62 -0.66 7.93
N GLU A 71 31.41 0.66 7.90
CA GLU A 71 30.09 1.30 7.81
C GLU A 71 29.33 0.98 6.51
N VAL A 72 30.05 0.96 5.39
CA VAL A 72 29.44 0.63 4.08
C VAL A 72 29.10 -0.85 4.01
N ARG A 73 29.91 -1.73 4.61
CA ARG A 73 29.56 -3.16 4.71
C ARG A 73 28.32 -3.37 5.58
N LEU A 74 28.24 -2.68 6.70
CA LEU A 74 27.08 -2.75 7.60
C LEU A 74 25.82 -2.24 6.89
N TRP A 75 25.90 -1.08 6.23
CA TRP A 75 24.81 -0.54 5.43
C TRP A 75 24.34 -1.50 4.34
N ALA A 76 25.27 -2.04 3.57
CA ALA A 76 24.94 -2.99 2.50
C ALA A 76 24.29 -4.27 3.06
N THR A 77 24.77 -4.76 4.19
CA THR A 77 24.19 -5.93 4.88
C THR A 77 22.78 -5.67 5.33
N LEU A 78 22.52 -4.52 5.95
CA LEU A 78 21.19 -4.10 6.41
C LEU A 78 20.24 -3.95 5.21
N PHE A 79 20.67 -3.25 4.17
CA PHE A 79 19.88 -3.05 2.95
C PHE A 79 19.52 -4.37 2.27
N VAL A 80 20.50 -5.25 2.03
CA VAL A 80 20.27 -6.56 1.42
C VAL A 80 19.37 -7.43 2.28
N SER A 81 19.57 -7.42 3.60
CA SER A 81 18.71 -8.17 4.53
C SER A 81 17.25 -7.76 4.41
N VAL A 82 16.95 -6.45 4.41
CA VAL A 82 15.59 -5.94 4.24
C VAL A 82 15.00 -6.34 2.88
N CYS A 83 15.77 -6.21 1.81
CA CYS A 83 15.32 -6.58 0.47
C CYS A 83 15.03 -8.09 0.33
N VAL A 84 15.96 -8.95 0.79
CA VAL A 84 15.82 -10.41 0.72
C VAL A 84 14.63 -10.89 1.53
N GLN A 85 14.41 -10.32 2.71
CA GLN A 85 13.29 -10.67 3.58
C GLN A 85 11.94 -10.23 2.97
N ALA A 86 11.87 -9.04 2.37
CA ALA A 86 10.63 -8.51 1.80
C ALA A 86 10.28 -9.12 0.42
N PHE A 87 11.27 -9.58 -0.35
CA PHE A 87 11.11 -10.05 -1.72
C PHE A 87 10.08 -11.18 -1.91
N PRO A 88 10.12 -12.30 -1.17
CA PRO A 88 9.16 -13.40 -1.36
C PRO A 88 7.73 -12.97 -1.08
N PHE A 89 7.51 -12.12 -0.10
CA PHE A 89 6.19 -11.61 0.25
C PHE A 89 5.67 -10.58 -0.74
N LEU A 90 6.56 -9.76 -1.31
CA LEU A 90 6.22 -8.86 -2.40
C LEU A 90 5.77 -9.67 -3.64
N VAL A 91 6.50 -10.72 -4.00
CA VAL A 91 6.13 -11.62 -5.10
C VAL A 91 4.77 -12.26 -4.83
N LEU A 92 4.55 -12.79 -3.64
CA LEU A 92 3.27 -13.36 -3.24
C LEU A 92 2.14 -12.33 -3.36
N GLY A 93 2.33 -11.13 -2.82
CA GLY A 93 1.34 -10.05 -2.87
C GLY A 93 0.99 -9.62 -4.29
N VAL A 94 1.98 -9.52 -5.16
CA VAL A 94 1.81 -9.17 -6.57
C VAL A 94 1.10 -10.28 -7.35
N VAL A 95 1.43 -11.56 -7.07
CA VAL A 95 0.73 -12.70 -7.67
C VAL A 95 -0.73 -12.70 -7.26
N VAL A 96 -1.04 -12.56 -5.98
CA VAL A 96 -2.43 -12.47 -5.48
C VAL A 96 -3.14 -11.25 -6.08
N SER A 97 -2.49 -10.09 -6.14
CA SER A 97 -3.01 -8.88 -6.81
C SER A 97 -3.36 -9.16 -8.28
N GLY A 98 -2.47 -9.81 -9.01
CA GLY A 98 -2.68 -10.19 -10.41
C GLY A 98 -3.83 -11.18 -10.59
N VAL A 99 -3.95 -12.18 -9.70
CA VAL A 99 -5.08 -13.13 -9.70
C VAL A 99 -6.40 -12.41 -9.47
N ILE A 100 -6.46 -11.49 -8.48
CA ILE A 100 -7.65 -10.69 -8.24
C ILE A 100 -8.02 -9.89 -9.51
N ALA A 101 -7.05 -9.23 -10.15
CA ALA A 101 -7.28 -8.43 -11.34
C ALA A 101 -7.74 -9.23 -12.56
N ALA A 102 -7.30 -10.49 -12.69
CA ALA A 102 -7.58 -11.31 -13.87
C ALA A 102 -8.84 -12.18 -13.71
N PHE A 103 -9.15 -12.64 -12.50
CA PHE A 103 -10.15 -13.67 -12.27
C PHE A 103 -11.29 -13.24 -11.35
N VAL A 104 -11.11 -12.20 -10.54
CA VAL A 104 -12.15 -11.73 -9.62
C VAL A 104 -12.88 -10.53 -10.25
N SER A 105 -14.15 -10.76 -10.61
CA SER A 105 -14.95 -9.66 -11.12
C SER A 105 -15.43 -8.73 -10.01
N PRO A 106 -15.64 -7.43 -10.29
CA PRO A 106 -16.16 -6.47 -9.31
C PRO A 106 -17.48 -6.91 -8.67
N GLU A 107 -18.31 -7.66 -9.41
CA GLU A 107 -19.60 -8.17 -8.92
C GLU A 107 -19.40 -9.22 -7.82
N ILE A 108 -18.37 -10.06 -7.94
CA ILE A 108 -18.04 -11.07 -6.91
C ILE A 108 -17.58 -10.35 -5.63
N VAL A 109 -16.69 -9.36 -5.76
CA VAL A 109 -16.20 -8.55 -4.62
C VAL A 109 -17.37 -7.87 -3.91
N GLN A 110 -18.27 -7.23 -4.66
CA GLN A 110 -19.44 -6.54 -4.11
C GLN A 110 -20.46 -7.48 -3.44
N LYS A 111 -20.48 -8.78 -3.79
CA LYS A 111 -21.33 -9.78 -3.12
C LYS A 111 -20.71 -10.27 -1.81
N ILE A 112 -19.41 -10.43 -1.77
CA ILE A 112 -18.68 -11.00 -0.61
C ILE A 112 -18.47 -9.93 0.48
N VAL A 113 -18.11 -8.70 0.08
CA VAL A 113 -17.81 -7.61 1.03
C VAL A 113 -19.11 -6.92 1.45
N PRO A 114 -19.43 -6.86 2.74
CA PRO A 114 -20.61 -6.13 3.22
C PRO A 114 -20.56 -4.65 2.82
N LYS A 115 -21.70 -4.11 2.38
CA LYS A 115 -21.79 -2.69 1.99
C LYS A 115 -21.74 -1.73 3.17
N LYS A 116 -22.19 -2.16 4.36
CA LYS A 116 -22.20 -1.33 5.58
C LYS A 116 -20.81 -1.32 6.20
N PRO A 117 -20.19 -0.16 6.43
CA PRO A 117 -18.82 -0.07 6.99
C PRO A 117 -18.68 -0.81 8.32
N ILE A 118 -19.69 -0.79 9.16
CA ILE A 118 -19.70 -1.45 10.48
C ILE A 118 -19.53 -2.98 10.39
N LEU A 119 -19.87 -3.60 9.26
CA LEU A 119 -19.68 -5.02 9.00
C LEU A 119 -18.47 -5.26 8.09
N ALA A 120 -18.24 -4.36 7.13
CA ALA A 120 -17.14 -4.49 6.18
C ALA A 120 -15.77 -4.35 6.85
N VAL A 121 -15.62 -3.44 7.80
CA VAL A 121 -14.37 -3.20 8.51
C VAL A 121 -13.97 -4.41 9.35
N PRO A 122 -14.80 -4.96 10.26
CA PRO A 122 -14.43 -6.15 11.03
C PRO A 122 -14.18 -7.38 10.15
N SER A 123 -15.01 -7.60 9.12
CA SER A 123 -14.81 -8.76 8.23
C SER A 123 -13.51 -8.67 7.43
N ALA A 124 -13.14 -7.48 6.97
CA ALA A 124 -11.87 -7.26 6.30
C ALA A 124 -10.67 -7.42 7.25
N GLY A 125 -10.80 -6.97 8.50
CA GLY A 125 -9.79 -7.20 9.53
C GLY A 125 -9.56 -8.69 9.78
N LEU A 126 -10.63 -9.47 9.94
CA LEU A 126 -10.54 -10.93 10.13
C LEU A 126 -10.02 -11.65 8.88
N ALA A 127 -10.28 -11.12 7.67
CA ALA A 127 -9.70 -11.67 6.44
C ALA A 127 -8.17 -11.58 6.43
N GLY A 128 -7.58 -10.66 7.20
CA GLY A 128 -6.14 -10.59 7.42
C GLY A 128 -5.53 -11.85 8.05
N LEU A 129 -6.31 -12.61 8.84
CA LEU A 129 -5.87 -13.90 9.39
C LEU A 129 -5.67 -14.98 8.33
N ALA A 130 -6.35 -14.87 7.18
CA ALA A 130 -6.32 -15.91 6.15
C ALA A 130 -5.10 -15.79 5.21
N LEU A 131 -4.44 -14.65 5.16
CA LEU A 131 -3.28 -14.41 4.28
C LEU A 131 -1.99 -14.41 5.09
N PRO A 132 -1.14 -15.45 4.95
CA PRO A 132 0.21 -15.41 5.48
C PRO A 132 1.02 -14.42 4.62
N GLY A 133 1.20 -13.21 5.10
CA GLY A 133 1.93 -12.21 4.35
C GLY A 133 2.42 -11.06 5.21
N CYS A 134 3.56 -10.51 4.81
CA CYS A 134 4.07 -9.28 5.41
C CYS A 134 3.39 -8.05 4.81
N GLU A 135 3.70 -6.89 5.37
CA GLU A 135 3.20 -5.58 4.96
C GLU A 135 3.47 -5.26 3.48
N CYS A 136 4.58 -5.75 2.91
CA CYS A 136 4.93 -5.50 1.51
C CYS A 136 3.96 -6.16 0.52
N GLY A 137 3.39 -7.31 0.88
CA GLY A 137 2.39 -8.02 0.09
C GLY A 137 0.98 -7.46 0.24
N SER A 138 0.62 -6.98 1.43
CA SER A 138 -0.74 -6.48 1.70
C SER A 138 -1.06 -5.19 0.92
N VAL A 139 -0.06 -4.34 0.64
CA VAL A 139 -0.24 -3.05 -0.05
C VAL A 139 -0.76 -3.22 -1.49
N PRO A 140 -0.12 -4.02 -2.38
CA PRO A 140 -0.66 -4.23 -3.73
C PRO A 140 -2.02 -4.92 -3.71
N ILE A 141 -2.26 -5.87 -2.78
CA ILE A 141 -3.56 -6.54 -2.64
C ILE A 141 -4.64 -5.54 -2.27
N ALA A 142 -4.40 -4.68 -1.26
CA ALA A 142 -5.35 -3.65 -0.85
C ALA A 142 -5.64 -2.64 -1.99
N GLY A 143 -4.62 -2.26 -2.76
CA GLY A 143 -4.79 -1.42 -3.95
C GLY A 143 -5.72 -2.05 -4.98
N ARG A 144 -5.60 -3.37 -5.19
CA ARG A 144 -6.50 -4.11 -6.10
C ARG A 144 -7.90 -4.27 -5.56
N LEU A 145 -8.06 -4.52 -4.27
CA LEU A 145 -9.38 -4.59 -3.64
C LEU A 145 -10.14 -3.27 -3.81
N VAL A 146 -9.47 -2.12 -3.63
CA VAL A 146 -10.06 -0.80 -3.90
C VAL A 146 -10.45 -0.67 -5.38
N SER A 147 -9.58 -1.06 -6.30
CA SER A 147 -9.85 -1.01 -7.74
C SER A 147 -10.99 -1.96 -8.15
N ALA A 148 -11.17 -3.07 -7.45
CA ALA A 148 -12.25 -4.03 -7.65
C ALA A 148 -13.59 -3.59 -6.99
N GLY A 149 -13.64 -2.41 -6.35
CA GLY A 149 -14.86 -1.85 -5.78
C GLY A 149 -15.08 -2.18 -4.29
N THR A 150 -14.09 -2.72 -3.59
CA THR A 150 -14.14 -2.85 -2.12
C THR A 150 -14.20 -1.47 -1.48
N PRO A 151 -15.05 -1.25 -0.47
CA PRO A 151 -15.07 -0.01 0.28
C PRO A 151 -13.65 0.32 0.79
N PRO A 152 -13.15 1.55 0.57
CA PRO A 152 -11.80 1.95 0.98
C PRO A 152 -11.47 1.65 2.44
N ALA A 153 -12.42 1.85 3.34
CA ALA A 153 -12.28 1.54 4.76
C ALA A 153 -11.96 0.05 5.00
N ALA A 154 -12.66 -0.85 4.32
CA ALA A 154 -12.43 -2.30 4.43
C ALA A 154 -11.06 -2.69 3.86
N ALA A 155 -10.69 -2.16 2.69
CA ALA A 155 -9.38 -2.43 2.10
C ALA A 155 -8.22 -1.93 2.97
N LEU A 156 -8.36 -0.76 3.61
CA LEU A 156 -7.36 -0.22 4.54
C LEU A 156 -7.31 -1.02 5.85
N THR A 157 -8.44 -1.48 6.35
CA THR A 157 -8.47 -2.37 7.53
C THR A 157 -7.74 -3.68 7.22
N PHE A 158 -8.00 -4.28 6.07
CA PHE A 158 -7.27 -5.47 5.60
C PHE A 158 -5.76 -5.19 5.47
N LEU A 159 -5.40 -4.05 4.88
CA LEU A 159 -4.01 -3.61 4.71
C LEU A 159 -3.23 -3.60 6.03
N LEU A 160 -3.84 -3.09 7.09
CA LEU A 160 -3.22 -2.99 8.41
C LEU A 160 -3.27 -4.31 9.20
N ALA A 161 -4.38 -5.04 9.07
CA ALA A 161 -4.58 -6.29 9.82
C ALA A 161 -3.71 -7.43 9.30
N ALA A 162 -3.64 -7.63 7.98
CA ALA A 162 -2.98 -8.77 7.37
C ALA A 162 -1.50 -8.97 7.83
N PRO A 163 -0.63 -7.96 7.88
CA PRO A 163 0.73 -8.14 8.37
C PRO A 163 0.83 -8.24 9.90
N ALA A 164 -0.16 -7.75 10.64
CA ALA A 164 -0.07 -7.57 12.08
C ALA A 164 -0.66 -8.74 12.89
N ILE A 165 -1.67 -9.44 12.34
CA ILE A 165 -2.42 -10.48 13.04
C ILE A 165 -2.40 -11.85 12.36
N ASN A 166 -1.63 -12.04 11.28
CA ASN A 166 -1.58 -13.33 10.61
C ASN A 166 -0.98 -14.44 11.52
N PRO A 167 -1.29 -15.70 11.27
CA PRO A 167 -0.86 -16.82 12.12
C PRO A 167 0.66 -16.91 12.27
N VAL A 168 1.42 -16.57 11.22
CA VAL A 168 2.90 -16.64 11.25
C VAL A 168 3.46 -15.64 12.27
N VAL A 169 2.94 -14.41 12.28
CA VAL A 169 3.33 -13.36 13.22
C VAL A 169 2.95 -13.71 14.66
N LEU A 170 1.78 -14.31 14.87
CA LEU A 170 1.36 -14.73 16.20
C LEU A 170 2.21 -15.89 16.73
N VAL A 171 2.52 -16.86 15.87
CA VAL A 171 3.42 -17.98 16.21
C VAL A 171 4.84 -17.47 16.48
N SER A 172 5.40 -16.58 15.66
CA SER A 172 6.73 -16.00 15.90
C SER A 172 6.79 -15.25 17.23
N THR A 173 5.70 -14.56 17.60
CA THR A 173 5.60 -13.89 18.92
C THR A 173 5.57 -14.91 20.06
N ALA A 174 4.80 -15.99 19.91
CA ALA A 174 4.75 -17.04 20.93
C ALA A 174 6.11 -17.76 21.11
N VAL A 175 6.86 -17.93 20.03
CA VAL A 175 8.21 -18.52 20.06
C VAL A 175 9.22 -17.54 20.67
N ALA A 176 9.14 -16.26 20.33
CA ALA A 176 10.06 -15.23 20.86
C ALA A 176 9.84 -14.93 22.34
N PHE A 177 8.61 -15.12 22.84
CA PHE A 177 8.22 -14.89 24.23
C PHE A 177 7.62 -16.16 24.87
N PRO A 178 8.45 -17.17 25.19
CA PRO A 178 7.97 -18.42 25.76
C PRO A 178 7.24 -18.21 27.10
N GLY A 179 6.01 -18.72 27.19
CA GLY A 179 5.20 -18.58 28.40
C GLY A 179 4.34 -17.33 28.49
N GLU A 180 4.57 -16.32 27.61
CA GLU A 180 3.85 -15.04 27.63
C GLU A 180 2.68 -15.02 26.62
N LEU A 181 1.75 -15.97 26.73
CA LEU A 181 0.56 -16.01 25.87
C LEU A 181 -0.31 -14.74 25.95
N ARG A 182 -0.23 -14.03 27.10
CA ARG A 182 -0.91 -12.74 27.25
C ARG A 182 -0.37 -11.69 26.28
N LEU A 183 0.93 -11.70 26.02
CA LEU A 183 1.54 -10.78 25.06
C LEU A 183 1.09 -11.09 23.63
N VAL A 184 0.95 -12.38 23.27
CA VAL A 184 0.41 -12.79 21.96
C VAL A 184 -1.03 -12.33 21.78
N ALA A 185 -1.86 -12.53 22.81
CA ALA A 185 -3.23 -12.04 22.81
C ALA A 185 -3.31 -10.50 22.76
N ALA A 186 -2.44 -9.82 23.51
CA ALA A 186 -2.35 -8.37 23.52
C ALA A 186 -1.93 -7.82 22.15
N ARG A 187 -0.95 -8.45 21.47
CA ARG A 187 -0.54 -8.12 20.10
C ARG A 187 -1.70 -8.25 19.13
N PHE A 188 -2.39 -9.38 19.15
CA PHE A 188 -3.56 -9.61 18.31
C PHE A 188 -4.65 -8.55 18.52
N LEU A 189 -5.06 -8.35 19.76
CA LEU A 189 -6.15 -7.43 20.10
C LEU A 189 -5.79 -5.98 19.79
N ALA A 190 -4.58 -5.53 20.14
CA ALA A 190 -4.14 -4.17 19.90
C ALA A 190 -4.01 -3.88 18.39
N SER A 191 -3.43 -4.80 17.62
CA SER A 191 -3.28 -4.65 16.17
C SER A 191 -4.64 -4.69 15.46
N PHE A 192 -5.52 -5.60 15.85
CA PHE A 192 -6.87 -5.69 15.30
C PHE A 192 -7.68 -4.44 15.62
N LEU A 193 -7.63 -3.96 16.87
CA LEU A 193 -8.28 -2.71 17.28
C LEU A 193 -7.75 -1.52 16.49
N ALA A 194 -6.43 -1.40 16.35
CA ALA A 194 -5.82 -0.32 15.58
C ALA A 194 -6.30 -0.33 14.13
N ALA A 195 -6.31 -1.49 13.47
CA ALA A 195 -6.79 -1.64 12.10
C ALA A 195 -8.28 -1.25 11.97
N MET A 196 -9.11 -1.68 12.91
CA MET A 196 -10.54 -1.33 12.93
C MET A 196 -10.77 0.17 13.14
N VAL A 197 -10.07 0.79 14.09
CA VAL A 197 -10.23 2.22 14.40
C VAL A 197 -9.81 3.07 13.18
N VAL A 198 -8.68 2.76 12.57
CA VAL A 198 -8.22 3.47 11.36
C VAL A 198 -9.19 3.27 10.20
N GLY A 199 -9.65 2.04 9.96
CA GLY A 199 -10.63 1.75 8.91
C GLY A 199 -11.96 2.49 9.13
N MET A 200 -12.48 2.48 10.36
CA MET A 200 -13.71 3.18 10.71
C MET A 200 -13.54 4.71 10.61
N TRP A 201 -12.42 5.24 11.08
CA TRP A 201 -12.09 6.65 10.94
C TRP A 201 -12.07 7.08 9.47
N TRP A 202 -11.49 6.23 8.59
CA TRP A 202 -11.46 6.49 7.16
C TRP A 202 -12.85 6.46 6.52
N SER A 203 -13.74 5.57 6.99
CA SER A 203 -15.12 5.49 6.48
C SER A 203 -15.93 6.76 6.72
N ASN A 204 -15.63 7.48 7.81
CA ASN A 204 -16.30 8.71 8.18
C ASN A 204 -15.72 9.95 7.44
N ARG A 205 -14.58 9.82 6.81
CA ARG A 205 -14.03 10.84 5.92
C ARG A 205 -14.52 10.58 4.49
N SER A 206 -15.21 11.54 3.92
CA SER A 206 -15.72 11.53 2.53
C SER A 206 -14.61 11.46 1.45
N GLY A 207 -13.51 10.82 1.77
CA GLY A 207 -12.27 10.82 1.02
C GLY A 207 -12.11 9.70 0.00
N GLY A 208 -13.18 9.21 -0.62
CA GLY A 208 -13.05 8.29 -1.76
C GLY A 208 -12.14 8.82 -2.88
N SER A 209 -12.02 10.14 -2.99
CA SER A 209 -11.15 10.81 -3.97
C SER A 209 -9.64 10.72 -3.64
N LEU A 210 -9.27 10.50 -2.37
CA LEU A 210 -7.85 10.39 -1.96
C LEU A 210 -7.28 8.98 -2.22
N LEU A 211 -8.14 7.98 -2.32
CA LEU A 211 -7.80 6.60 -2.68
C LEU A 211 -8.03 6.30 -4.15
N GLN A 212 -8.04 7.30 -5.01
CA GLN A 212 -7.82 7.01 -6.42
C GLN A 212 -6.44 6.36 -6.51
N SER A 213 -6.41 5.04 -6.40
CA SER A 213 -5.28 4.29 -6.93
C SER A 213 -5.09 4.86 -8.32
N LYS A 214 -3.92 5.47 -8.55
CA LYS A 214 -3.53 6.03 -9.84
C LYS A 214 -3.95 4.99 -10.86
N GLN A 215 -4.99 5.28 -11.64
CA GLN A 215 -5.78 4.35 -12.43
C GLN A 215 -4.88 3.23 -12.92
N LEU A 216 -5.05 2.06 -12.33
CA LEU A 216 -4.43 0.86 -12.85
C LEU A 216 -5.20 0.60 -14.13
N ASP A 217 -4.72 1.27 -15.17
CA ASP A 217 -5.28 1.28 -16.51
C ASP A 217 -5.62 -0.17 -16.88
N HIS A 218 -6.88 -0.43 -17.03
CA HIS A 218 -7.35 -1.70 -17.57
C HIS A 218 -6.98 -1.68 -19.04
N GLY A 219 -5.70 -1.94 -19.34
CA GLY A 219 -5.29 -2.22 -20.69
C GLY A 219 -6.22 -3.31 -21.21
N HIS A 220 -6.97 -3.00 -22.26
CA HIS A 220 -7.84 -3.95 -22.96
C HIS A 220 -6.98 -5.09 -23.55
N THR A 221 -6.57 -6.00 -22.70
CA THR A 221 -5.88 -7.22 -23.13
C THR A 221 -6.93 -8.31 -23.33
N THR A 222 -6.91 -8.92 -24.48
CA THR A 222 -7.89 -9.89 -24.97
C THR A 222 -7.85 -11.25 -24.24
N GLY A 223 -6.98 -11.45 -23.24
CA GLY A 223 -6.85 -12.69 -22.49
C GLY A 223 -6.64 -12.52 -20.99
N ARG A 224 -7.32 -13.33 -20.17
CA ARG A 224 -7.16 -13.31 -18.69
C ARG A 224 -5.72 -13.54 -18.24
N TRP A 225 -5.01 -14.47 -18.89
CA TRP A 225 -3.62 -14.77 -18.58
C TRP A 225 -2.69 -13.58 -18.91
N GLN A 226 -2.91 -12.94 -20.04
CA GLN A 226 -2.12 -11.77 -20.44
C GLN A 226 -2.36 -10.58 -19.52
N ASN A 227 -3.60 -10.39 -19.06
CA ASN A 227 -3.93 -9.40 -18.05
C ASN A 227 -3.23 -9.70 -16.72
N PHE A 228 -3.23 -10.96 -16.25
CA PHE A 228 -2.49 -11.39 -15.07
C PHE A 228 -1.01 -11.03 -15.16
N VAL A 229 -0.33 -11.44 -16.23
CA VAL A 229 1.12 -11.20 -16.40
C VAL A 229 1.43 -9.71 -16.46
N ASN A 230 0.66 -8.93 -17.23
CA ASN A 230 0.88 -7.49 -17.36
C ASN A 230 0.67 -6.76 -16.02
N VAL A 231 -0.38 -7.11 -15.29
CA VAL A 231 -0.67 -6.54 -13.99
C VAL A 231 0.41 -6.92 -12.98
N ALA A 232 0.74 -8.20 -12.89
CA ALA A 232 1.75 -8.69 -11.95
C ALA A 232 3.12 -8.05 -12.20
N THR A 233 3.57 -8.00 -13.47
CA THR A 233 4.85 -7.38 -13.82
C THR A 233 4.87 -5.89 -13.49
N ARG A 234 3.80 -5.17 -13.80
CA ARG A 234 3.71 -3.74 -13.51
C ARG A 234 3.69 -3.45 -12.02
N ASP A 235 2.87 -4.17 -11.27
CA ASP A 235 2.74 -4.01 -9.82
C ASP A 235 4.06 -4.38 -9.14
N PHE A 236 4.77 -5.43 -9.63
CA PHE A 236 6.08 -5.84 -9.12
C PHE A 236 7.14 -4.75 -9.33
N VAL A 237 7.26 -4.23 -10.54
CA VAL A 237 8.26 -3.18 -10.85
C VAL A 237 7.97 -1.91 -10.05
N HIS A 238 6.71 -1.54 -9.95
CA HIS A 238 6.30 -0.33 -9.26
C HIS A 238 6.50 -0.44 -7.74
N ALA A 239 5.93 -1.46 -7.12
CA ALA A 239 6.05 -1.68 -5.69
C ALA A 239 7.49 -2.04 -5.28
N GLY A 240 8.20 -2.82 -6.09
CA GLY A 240 9.61 -3.16 -5.87
C GLY A 240 10.52 -1.94 -5.89
N GLY A 241 10.28 -0.97 -6.77
CA GLY A 241 11.02 0.30 -6.79
C GLY A 241 10.85 1.10 -5.49
N TYR A 242 9.62 1.23 -4.97
CA TYR A 242 9.37 1.90 -3.69
C TYR A 242 9.92 1.11 -2.50
N LEU A 243 9.87 -0.22 -2.56
CA LEU A 243 10.51 -1.08 -1.55
C LEU A 243 12.00 -0.81 -1.45
N VAL A 244 12.70 -0.73 -2.59
CA VAL A 244 14.15 -0.45 -2.63
C VAL A 244 14.45 0.92 -2.02
N VAL A 245 13.69 1.96 -2.40
CA VAL A 245 13.86 3.31 -1.84
C VAL A 245 13.62 3.31 -0.32
N GLY A 246 12.57 2.65 0.14
CA GLY A 246 12.26 2.51 1.56
C GLY A 246 13.33 1.73 2.32
N ALA A 247 13.83 0.63 1.76
CA ALA A 247 14.90 -0.17 2.35
C ALA A 247 16.23 0.60 2.44
N MET A 248 16.56 1.41 1.43
CA MET A 248 17.73 2.31 1.47
C MET A 248 17.60 3.34 2.59
N ALA A 249 16.44 3.98 2.70
CA ALA A 249 16.17 4.94 3.76
C ALA A 249 16.28 4.29 5.15
N ALA A 250 15.69 3.11 5.32
CA ALA A 250 15.75 2.35 6.56
C ALA A 250 17.18 1.96 6.94
N ALA A 251 17.97 1.40 6.00
CA ALA A 251 19.35 1.02 6.24
C ALA A 251 20.23 2.23 6.62
N THR A 252 20.00 3.39 5.99
CA THR A 252 20.72 4.63 6.29
C THR A 252 20.39 5.12 7.69
N LEU A 253 19.13 5.14 8.08
CA LEU A 253 18.70 5.60 9.40
C LEU A 253 19.16 4.65 10.52
N GLN A 254 19.14 3.33 10.29
CA GLN A 254 19.67 2.35 11.25
C GLN A 254 21.15 2.58 11.56
N LEU A 255 21.93 3.02 10.57
CA LEU A 255 23.36 3.33 10.78
C LEU A 255 23.57 4.60 11.62
N LEU A 256 22.63 5.55 11.51
CA LEU A 256 22.72 6.85 12.20
C LEU A 256 22.27 6.81 13.67
N ILE A 257 21.58 5.74 14.12
CA ILE A 257 21.04 5.65 15.48
C ILE A 257 22.14 5.20 16.46
N PRO A 258 22.55 6.05 17.44
CA PRO A 258 23.53 5.65 18.45
C PRO A 258 22.92 4.71 19.49
N ARG A 259 23.61 3.64 19.79
CA ARG A 259 23.18 2.64 20.80
C ARG A 259 23.10 3.19 22.22
N SER A 260 23.82 4.26 22.52
CA SER A 260 23.84 4.91 23.85
C SER A 260 22.54 5.54 24.31
N ILE A 261 21.58 5.75 23.38
CA ILE A 261 20.26 6.31 23.72
C ILE A 261 19.38 5.27 24.44
N ILE A 262 19.65 3.97 24.24
CA ILE A 262 18.82 2.87 24.74
C ILE A 262 18.84 2.81 26.27
N ASP A 263 19.98 3.04 26.90
CA ASP A 263 20.16 2.87 28.34
C ASP A 263 19.52 4.00 29.15
N VAL A 264 19.51 5.23 28.61
CA VAL A 264 18.96 6.41 29.31
C VAL A 264 17.42 6.39 29.36
N VAL A 265 16.79 5.69 28.41
CA VAL A 265 15.32 5.72 28.22
C VAL A 265 14.62 4.63 29.04
N ALA A 266 15.35 3.62 29.54
CA ALA A 266 14.76 2.48 30.27
C ALA A 266 14.10 2.87 31.61
N GLU A 267 14.48 3.98 32.20
CA GLU A 267 14.00 4.42 33.51
C GLU A 267 12.57 5.02 33.48
N ASN A 268 12.09 5.47 32.33
CA ASN A 268 10.78 6.10 32.22
C ASN A 268 9.90 5.41 31.16
N GLU A 269 8.77 4.88 31.59
CA GLU A 269 7.83 4.15 30.72
C GLU A 269 7.37 4.96 29.51
N LEU A 270 7.10 6.26 29.67
CA LEU A 270 6.65 7.11 28.57
C LEU A 270 7.75 7.28 27.51
N TYR A 271 8.99 7.54 27.95
CA TYR A 271 10.11 7.63 27.00
C TYR A 271 10.40 6.29 26.33
N SER A 272 10.27 5.18 27.05
CA SER A 272 10.37 3.83 26.49
C SER A 272 9.32 3.59 25.41
N ILE A 273 8.05 3.94 25.64
CA ILE A 273 6.97 3.81 24.66
C ILE A 273 7.26 4.62 23.38
N LEU A 274 7.66 5.88 23.54
CA LEU A 274 7.99 6.76 22.42
C LEU A 274 9.21 6.25 21.64
N MET A 275 10.23 5.79 22.36
CA MET A 275 11.42 5.19 21.75
C MET A 275 11.08 3.93 20.95
N PHE A 276 10.28 3.00 21.52
CA PHE A 276 9.90 1.78 20.81
C PHE A 276 9.01 2.05 19.61
N ALA A 277 8.12 3.05 19.69
CA ALA A 277 7.36 3.51 18.54
C ALA A 277 8.27 4.09 17.43
N ALA A 278 9.24 4.92 17.81
CA ALA A 278 10.22 5.45 16.86
C ALA A 278 11.11 4.36 16.27
N LEU A 279 11.60 3.42 17.10
CA LEU A 279 12.42 2.29 16.65
C LEU A 279 11.65 1.39 15.69
N ALA A 280 10.36 1.11 15.93
CA ALA A 280 9.53 0.33 15.04
C ALA A 280 9.46 0.95 13.64
N VAL A 281 9.26 2.27 13.56
CA VAL A 281 9.22 3.00 12.30
C VAL A 281 10.58 3.03 11.62
N LEU A 282 11.66 3.26 12.36
CA LEU A 282 13.01 3.48 11.83
C LEU A 282 13.69 2.16 11.42
N LEU A 283 13.54 1.11 12.23
CA LEU A 283 14.18 -0.18 11.95
C LEU A 283 13.56 -0.88 10.74
N SER A 284 12.27 -0.64 10.45
CA SER A 284 11.57 -1.21 9.29
C SER A 284 11.80 -2.72 9.14
N ILE A 285 11.77 -3.43 10.25
CA ILE A 285 11.95 -4.89 10.31
C ILE A 285 10.64 -5.57 9.90
N CYS A 286 10.74 -6.78 9.37
CA CYS A 286 9.56 -7.57 9.03
C CYS A 286 8.81 -8.01 10.29
N SER A 287 7.48 -8.05 10.21
CA SER A 287 6.57 -8.34 11.33
C SER A 287 6.80 -9.70 12.01
N GLU A 288 7.43 -10.66 11.33
CA GLU A 288 7.81 -11.95 11.90
C GLU A 288 9.10 -11.84 12.74
N ALA A 289 10.04 -10.98 12.34
CA ALA A 289 11.34 -10.82 13.01
C ALA A 289 11.30 -9.80 14.16
N ASP A 290 10.34 -8.88 14.16
CA ASP A 290 10.20 -7.84 15.18
C ASP A 290 10.02 -8.42 16.59
N ALA A 291 9.36 -9.59 16.71
CA ALA A 291 9.17 -10.30 17.96
C ALA A 291 10.48 -10.70 18.61
N PHE A 292 11.45 -11.20 17.85
CA PHE A 292 12.75 -11.59 18.34
C PHE A 292 13.62 -10.39 18.76
N VAL A 293 13.49 -9.28 18.04
CA VAL A 293 14.16 -8.02 18.41
C VAL A 293 13.60 -7.50 19.72
N ALA A 294 12.27 -7.46 19.87
CA ALA A 294 11.63 -7.02 21.11
C ALA A 294 11.94 -7.96 22.29
N ALA A 295 12.07 -9.27 22.07
CA ALA A 295 12.46 -10.23 23.08
C ALA A 295 13.90 -10.04 23.56
N GLY A 296 14.80 -9.58 22.68
CA GLY A 296 16.20 -9.26 22.99
C GLY A 296 16.40 -8.05 23.90
N LEU A 297 15.34 -7.35 24.29
CA LEU A 297 15.37 -6.14 25.13
C LEU A 297 14.59 -6.33 26.45
N PRO A 298 15.00 -7.28 27.32
CA PRO A 298 14.24 -7.65 28.51
C PRO A 298 14.18 -6.57 29.60
N GLN A 299 15.05 -5.56 29.54
CA GLN A 299 15.08 -4.43 30.47
C GLN A 299 13.86 -3.48 30.36
N PHE A 300 13.09 -3.58 29.27
CA PHE A 300 11.91 -2.75 29.04
C PHE A 300 10.61 -3.48 29.40
N SER A 301 9.58 -2.71 29.74
CA SER A 301 8.25 -3.25 30.06
C SER A 301 7.65 -4.01 28.89
N LEU A 302 6.79 -5.00 29.16
CA LEU A 302 6.05 -5.73 28.13
C LEU A 302 5.16 -4.79 27.30
N THR A 303 4.62 -3.73 27.93
CA THR A 303 3.82 -2.71 27.24
C THR A 303 4.65 -1.95 26.19
N SER A 304 5.87 -1.52 26.52
CA SER A 304 6.77 -0.84 25.58
C SER A 304 7.15 -1.77 24.42
N ARG A 305 7.47 -3.03 24.71
CA ARG A 305 7.74 -4.05 23.69
C ARG A 305 6.52 -4.32 22.82
N LEU A 306 5.31 -4.32 23.41
CA LEU A 306 4.05 -4.46 22.65
C LEU A 306 3.85 -3.29 21.67
N VAL A 307 4.20 -2.07 22.06
CA VAL A 307 4.13 -0.90 21.14
C VAL A 307 5.00 -1.15 19.90
N PHE A 308 6.21 -1.67 20.06
CA PHE A 308 7.07 -2.03 18.93
C PHE A 308 6.41 -3.06 18.02
N LEU A 309 5.84 -4.13 18.60
CA LEU A 309 5.20 -5.23 17.89
C LEU A 309 3.91 -4.83 17.15
N VAL A 310 3.23 -3.79 17.62
CA VAL A 310 1.98 -3.30 17.00
C VAL A 310 2.26 -2.23 15.96
N VAL A 311 3.21 -1.33 16.21
CA VAL A 311 3.55 -0.23 15.31
C VAL A 311 4.27 -0.72 14.05
N GLY A 312 5.29 -1.60 14.20
CA GLY A 312 6.13 -2.09 13.09
C GLY A 312 5.35 -2.59 11.88
N PRO A 313 4.42 -3.53 12.06
CA PRO A 313 3.64 -4.10 10.94
C PRO A 313 2.72 -3.12 10.23
N VAL A 314 2.31 -2.03 10.89
CA VAL A 314 1.29 -1.11 10.36
C VAL A 314 1.87 0.17 9.80
N ILE A 315 3.07 0.58 10.27
CA ILE A 315 3.74 1.79 9.77
C ILE A 315 5.25 1.73 9.98
N ASP A 316 5.99 1.81 8.89
CA ASP A 316 7.44 1.98 8.86
C ASP A 316 7.88 2.81 7.64
N LEU A 317 9.17 3.07 7.51
CA LEU A 317 9.70 3.89 6.42
C LEU A 317 9.48 3.27 5.04
N LYS A 318 9.65 1.95 4.90
CA LYS A 318 9.43 1.24 3.64
C LYS A 318 7.93 1.25 3.27
N LEU A 319 7.03 1.12 4.26
CA LEU A 319 5.58 1.23 4.05
C LEU A 319 5.15 2.64 3.65
N ILE A 320 5.69 3.69 4.27
CA ILE A 320 5.43 5.07 3.88
C ILE A 320 5.81 5.28 2.41
N ALA A 321 6.98 4.79 1.99
CA ALA A 321 7.40 4.83 0.60
C ALA A 321 6.43 4.06 -0.32
N LEU A 322 6.05 2.84 0.07
CA LEU A 322 5.17 1.96 -0.68
C LEU A 322 3.74 2.53 -0.77
N HIS A 323 3.19 3.05 0.34
CA HIS A 323 1.90 3.75 0.34
C HIS A 323 1.91 5.00 -0.56
N SER A 324 3.02 5.75 -0.56
CA SER A 324 3.19 6.90 -1.44
C SER A 324 3.20 6.51 -2.91
N GLY A 325 3.73 5.33 -3.23
CA GLY A 325 3.74 4.77 -4.57
C GLY A 325 2.38 4.30 -5.05
N VAL A 326 1.69 3.51 -4.23
CA VAL A 326 0.43 2.86 -4.61
C VAL A 326 -0.77 3.81 -4.50
N PHE A 327 -0.87 4.56 -3.41
CA PHE A 327 -2.02 5.42 -3.10
C PHE A 327 -1.74 6.93 -3.25
N GLY A 328 -0.47 7.30 -3.43
CA GLY A 328 -0.03 8.67 -3.60
C GLY A 328 0.45 9.36 -2.31
N ARG A 329 1.27 10.40 -2.48
CA ARG A 329 1.92 11.13 -1.36
C ARG A 329 0.93 11.77 -0.39
N LYS A 330 -0.16 12.36 -0.90
CA LYS A 330 -1.19 13.01 -0.05
C LYS A 330 -1.84 12.00 0.89
N PHE A 331 -2.14 10.79 0.39
CA PHE A 331 -2.63 9.70 1.21
C PHE A 331 -1.62 9.32 2.29
N ALA A 332 -0.38 9.02 1.92
CA ALA A 332 0.66 8.59 2.86
C ALA A 332 0.92 9.61 3.98
N MET A 333 0.93 10.91 3.67
CA MET A 333 1.13 11.98 4.67
C MET A 333 0.01 12.08 5.71
N ILE A 334 -1.21 11.70 5.36
CA ILE A 334 -2.35 11.72 6.30
C ILE A 334 -2.46 10.37 7.02
N PHE A 335 -2.30 9.29 6.27
CA PHE A 335 -2.50 7.93 6.76
C PHE A 335 -1.43 7.52 7.78
N ALA A 336 -0.15 7.83 7.51
CA ALA A 336 0.96 7.43 8.36
C ALA A 336 0.87 7.97 9.79
N PRO A 337 0.71 9.28 10.04
CA PRO A 337 0.65 9.79 11.40
C PRO A 337 -0.61 9.33 12.16
N VAL A 338 -1.75 9.21 11.48
CA VAL A 338 -2.98 8.70 12.10
C VAL A 338 -2.81 7.24 12.51
N THR A 339 -2.28 6.41 11.63
CA THR A 339 -2.03 4.99 11.92
C THR A 339 -1.04 4.84 13.06
N LEU A 340 0.05 5.64 13.08
CA LEU A 340 1.02 5.64 14.18
C LEU A 340 0.37 5.94 15.52
N VAL A 341 -0.39 7.04 15.61
CA VAL A 341 -1.04 7.45 16.86
C VAL A 341 -2.04 6.38 17.33
N VAL A 342 -2.88 5.88 16.43
CA VAL A 342 -3.86 4.85 16.76
C VAL A 342 -3.19 3.55 17.20
N ALA A 343 -2.11 3.13 16.53
CA ALA A 343 -1.36 1.93 16.89
C ALA A 343 -0.73 2.04 18.29
N VAL A 344 -0.08 3.17 18.59
CA VAL A 344 0.51 3.42 19.92
C VAL A 344 -0.57 3.44 21.00
N VAL A 345 -1.66 4.18 20.79
CA VAL A 345 -2.76 4.27 21.77
C VAL A 345 -3.40 2.89 22.00
N SER A 346 -3.63 2.13 20.94
CA SER A 346 -4.19 0.77 21.05
C SER A 346 -3.24 -0.17 21.79
N ALA A 347 -1.94 -0.12 21.48
CA ALA A 347 -0.94 -0.95 22.14
C ALA A 347 -0.79 -0.63 23.62
N VAL A 348 -0.72 0.66 23.98
CA VAL A 348 -0.65 1.10 25.38
C VAL A 348 -1.94 0.76 26.13
N GLY A 349 -3.10 0.99 25.52
CA GLY A 349 -4.39 0.69 26.14
C GLY A 349 -4.55 -0.81 26.44
N ILE A 350 -4.31 -1.67 25.45
CA ILE A 350 -4.38 -3.14 25.62
C ILE A 350 -3.25 -3.65 26.50
N GLY A 351 -2.03 -3.08 26.36
CA GLY A 351 -0.89 -3.46 27.18
C GLY A 351 -1.17 -3.25 28.68
N ARG A 352 -1.69 -2.09 29.06
CA ARG A 352 -2.05 -1.81 30.46
C ARG A 352 -3.22 -2.65 30.99
N LEU A 353 -4.02 -3.23 30.10
CA LEU A 353 -5.19 -4.03 30.46
C LEU A 353 -4.85 -5.50 30.64
N LEU A 354 -3.88 -6.03 29.89
CA LEU A 354 -3.57 -7.45 29.83
C LEU A 354 -2.17 -7.84 30.36
N LEU A 355 -1.21 -6.89 30.37
CA LEU A 355 0.18 -7.10 30.76
C LEU A 355 0.49 -6.42 32.08
#